data_6100c331fdcfbe4958f11f6bbea3f8ec
#
_entry.id   6100c331fdcfbe4958f11f6bbea3f8ec
#
_cell.length_a   1.000
_cell.length_b   1.000
_cell.length_c   1.000
_cell.angle_alpha   90.00
_cell.angle_beta   90.00
_cell.angle_gamma   90.00
#
_symmetry.space_group_name_H-M   'P 1'
#
loop_
_entity.id
_entity.type
_entity.pdbx_description
1 polymer ?
#
loop_
_entity_poly.entity_id
_entity_poly.type
_entity_poly.pdbx_seq_one_letter_code
_entity_poly.pdbx_strand_id
1 'polypeptide(L)'
;MKMVVFWVLIWCIGGVMAAKPPAVKVGNISKVEDAMNFRIYYGQTFKVIKNVVDGKSYLLIQSDSIMAGRTKYCTPRIKSFVIPLSNYSVDTNSFPVSFFELLGLLGSLKGITSEMVASECVKKMYEEGGIQMINKSDPQQFSPFSAHFISDTEQPQACNFAAFVPSGEDTPLQRAEWIKFLGSFANVEDRANRVYSAVKENYLCLTNASSTNKSFKPIVAWMEFSNEMWSFTTEKYKLKYVEDSGGENVDDSINKMTYNISNSDDLEQLHAILCTVDVIIDETFTSDPVAYNVSNFLQNTNIEDHSCFGFLTNQSLWRYDKRIPNSNTLDWYNGAVSQPQLVLADLMEALFPTGNFTTTYFRNIAKDEGVVPIGSESCDRNASTAMEPTIISCA
;
A
#
# COMPACT_ATOMS: atom_id res chain seq x y z
N MET A 1 54.19 -13.86 80.52
CA MET A 1 53.19 -12.92 80.06
C MET A 1 53.42 -12.75 78.53
N LYS A 2 52.70 -13.50 77.70
CA LYS A 2 52.83 -13.46 76.22
C LYS A 2 51.73 -12.62 75.70
N MET A 3 52.05 -11.53 75.03
CA MET A 3 51.12 -10.64 74.35
C MET A 3 50.88 -11.22 72.91
N VAL A 4 49.63 -11.55 72.64
CA VAL A 4 49.20 -12.02 71.32
C VAL A 4 48.64 -10.80 70.55
N VAL A 5 49.30 -10.43 69.47
CA VAL A 5 48.86 -9.36 68.59
C VAL A 5 47.94 -9.95 67.52
N PHE A 6 46.66 -9.59 67.53
CA PHE A 6 45.69 -9.96 66.51
C PHE A 6 45.78 -9.00 65.29
N TRP A 7 46.14 -9.52 64.12
CA TRP A 7 46.03 -8.81 62.83
C TRP A 7 44.65 -9.00 62.24
N VAL A 8 43.89 -7.92 62.19
CA VAL A 8 42.59 -7.92 61.46
C VAL A 8 42.88 -7.54 60.05
N LEU A 9 42.75 -8.51 59.14
CA LEU A 9 42.76 -8.29 57.69
C LEU A 9 41.37 -7.77 57.21
N ILE A 10 41.29 -6.47 56.90
CA ILE A 10 40.15 -5.85 56.31
C ILE A 10 40.22 -6.15 54.80
N TRP A 11 39.36 -7.06 54.34
CA TRP A 11 39.12 -7.27 52.89
C TRP A 11 38.23 -6.16 52.37
N CYS A 12 38.78 -5.19 51.63
CA CYS A 12 38.00 -4.26 50.81
C CYS A 12 37.50 -5.01 49.59
N ILE A 13 36.26 -5.47 49.65
CA ILE A 13 35.53 -5.95 48.44
C ILE A 13 35.18 -4.70 47.63
N GLY A 14 36.06 -4.31 46.73
CA GLY A 14 35.77 -3.32 45.71
C GLY A 14 34.73 -3.90 44.72
N GLY A 15 33.47 -3.62 44.98
CA GLY A 15 32.41 -3.90 44.02
C GLY A 15 32.67 -3.10 42.75
N VAL A 16 33.13 -3.75 41.71
CA VAL A 16 33.11 -3.18 40.36
C VAL A 16 31.64 -2.99 40.01
N MET A 17 31.13 -1.77 40.22
CA MET A 17 29.87 -1.37 39.62
C MET A 17 30.07 -1.44 38.11
N ALA A 18 29.57 -2.49 37.48
CA ALA A 18 29.42 -2.55 36.03
C ALA A 18 28.57 -1.32 35.62
N ALA A 19 29.23 -0.34 35.00
CA ALA A 19 28.52 0.80 34.44
C ALA A 19 27.42 0.27 33.52
N LYS A 20 26.17 0.63 33.82
CA LYS A 20 25.06 0.36 32.91
C LYS A 20 25.48 0.86 31.53
N PRO A 21 25.46 0.01 30.46
CA PRO A 21 25.78 0.48 29.13
C PRO A 21 24.90 1.70 28.85
N PRO A 22 25.45 2.76 28.23
CA PRO A 22 24.68 3.96 27.93
C PRO A 22 23.43 3.53 27.19
N ALA A 23 22.26 4.02 27.64
CA ALA A 23 21.00 3.76 27.01
C ALA A 23 21.12 4.27 25.55
N VAL A 24 21.25 3.35 24.61
CA VAL A 24 21.26 3.71 23.19
C VAL A 24 19.94 4.40 22.92
N LYS A 25 19.98 5.59 22.32
CA LYS A 25 18.79 6.26 21.79
C LYS A 25 18.25 5.40 20.67
N VAL A 26 17.47 4.40 21.03
CA VAL A 26 16.52 3.83 20.08
C VAL A 26 15.57 4.99 19.80
N GLY A 27 15.45 5.39 18.54
CA GLY A 27 14.46 6.38 18.12
C GLY A 27 13.03 5.93 18.51
N ASN A 28 12.04 6.68 18.14
CA ASN A 28 10.66 6.30 18.40
C ASN A 28 10.40 4.87 17.88
N ILE A 29 9.63 4.11 18.64
CA ILE A 29 9.35 2.70 18.34
C ILE A 29 8.05 2.63 17.55
N SER A 30 8.04 1.87 16.43
CA SER A 30 6.83 1.47 15.74
C SER A 30 6.38 0.09 16.22
N LYS A 31 5.12 0.02 16.66
CA LYS A 31 4.45 -1.25 16.94
C LYS A 31 3.54 -1.60 15.77
N VAL A 32 3.69 -2.80 15.23
CA VAL A 32 2.81 -3.34 14.19
C VAL A 32 1.54 -3.86 14.85
N GLU A 33 0.38 -3.35 14.43
CA GLU A 33 -0.93 -3.60 15.04
C GLU A 33 -1.84 -4.43 14.14
N ASP A 34 -1.96 -4.05 12.88
CA ASP A 34 -2.90 -4.62 11.91
C ASP A 34 -2.21 -5.55 10.91
N ALA A 35 -1.07 -5.14 10.33
CA ALA A 35 -0.34 -5.92 9.32
C ALA A 35 0.08 -7.31 9.85
N MET A 36 -0.09 -8.32 9.00
CA MET A 36 0.21 -9.71 9.34
C MET A 36 1.56 -10.19 8.81
N ASN A 37 2.02 -9.60 7.71
CA ASN A 37 3.14 -10.10 6.94
C ASN A 37 4.50 -9.54 7.35
N PHE A 38 4.56 -8.66 8.35
CA PHE A 38 5.84 -8.26 8.93
C PHE A 38 5.75 -7.98 10.43
N ARG A 39 6.91 -8.01 11.11
CA ARG A 39 7.07 -7.63 12.52
C ARG A 39 8.38 -6.89 12.71
N ILE A 40 8.40 -5.90 13.60
CA ILE A 40 9.58 -5.08 13.90
C ILE A 40 10.02 -5.35 15.33
N TYR A 41 11.31 -5.61 15.52
CA TYR A 41 11.96 -5.80 16.82
C TYR A 41 13.08 -4.79 16.98
N TYR A 42 13.22 -4.23 18.18
CA TYR A 42 14.19 -3.18 18.48
C TYR A 42 15.26 -3.71 19.42
N GLY A 43 16.53 -3.60 19.01
CA GLY A 43 17.71 -3.78 19.83
C GLY A 43 18.28 -2.43 20.27
N GLN A 44 19.47 -2.43 20.85
CA GLN A 44 20.11 -1.20 21.30
C GLN A 44 20.65 -0.32 20.15
N THR A 45 21.27 -0.94 19.14
CA THR A 45 21.90 -0.25 18.00
C THR A 45 21.42 -0.78 16.65
N PHE A 46 20.36 -1.57 16.65
CA PHE A 46 19.81 -2.19 15.47
C PHE A 46 18.30 -2.44 15.62
N LYS A 47 17.67 -2.67 14.51
CA LYS A 47 16.29 -3.16 14.41
C LYS A 47 16.27 -4.44 13.57
N VAL A 48 15.29 -5.29 13.79
CA VAL A 48 15.07 -6.47 12.94
C VAL A 48 13.64 -6.43 12.42
N ILE A 49 13.48 -6.42 11.11
CA ILE A 49 12.18 -6.66 10.48
C ILE A 49 12.15 -8.13 10.06
N LYS A 50 11.19 -8.89 10.57
CA LYS A 50 10.84 -10.21 10.02
C LYS A 50 9.76 -10.00 8.98
N ASN A 51 10.08 -10.36 7.74
CA ASN A 51 9.16 -10.28 6.61
C ASN A 51 8.69 -11.69 6.25
N VAL A 52 7.39 -11.92 6.36
CA VAL A 52 6.78 -13.23 6.08
C VAL A 52 6.71 -13.49 4.58
N VAL A 53 6.53 -12.44 3.77
CA VAL A 53 6.31 -12.56 2.32
C VAL A 53 7.51 -13.18 1.62
N ASP A 54 8.75 -12.76 1.95
CA ASP A 54 9.96 -13.34 1.38
C ASP A 54 10.70 -14.30 2.33
N GLY A 55 10.16 -14.53 3.53
CA GLY A 55 10.71 -15.41 4.56
C GLY A 55 12.03 -14.93 5.16
N LYS A 56 12.39 -13.64 5.01
CA LYS A 56 13.67 -13.09 5.44
C LYS A 56 13.58 -12.20 6.67
N SER A 57 14.70 -12.09 7.36
CA SER A 57 14.92 -11.09 8.40
C SER A 57 15.85 -9.99 7.87
N TYR A 58 15.43 -8.74 7.98
CA TYR A 58 16.24 -7.58 7.65
C TYR A 58 16.81 -6.98 8.93
N LEU A 59 18.14 -7.08 9.07
CA LEU A 59 18.88 -6.48 10.16
C LEU A 59 19.26 -5.05 9.78
N LEU A 60 18.60 -4.08 10.38
CA LEU A 60 18.80 -2.65 10.17
C LEU A 60 19.76 -2.13 11.23
N ILE A 61 20.99 -1.78 10.86
CA ILE A 61 22.07 -1.40 11.77
C ILE A 61 22.24 0.11 11.73
N GLN A 62 22.20 0.76 12.91
CA GLN A 62 22.45 2.19 12.99
C GLN A 62 23.85 2.54 12.50
N SER A 63 23.98 3.60 11.69
CA SER A 63 25.21 4.02 11.05
C SER A 63 26.31 4.42 12.04
N ASP A 64 25.96 4.88 13.23
CA ASP A 64 26.85 5.22 14.33
C ASP A 64 27.26 4.01 15.19
N SER A 65 26.71 2.83 14.91
CA SER A 65 27.05 1.58 15.60
C SER A 65 28.38 1.01 15.08
N ILE A 66 29.20 0.45 15.99
CA ILE A 66 30.39 -0.33 15.64
C ILE A 66 30.06 -1.50 14.70
N MET A 67 28.82 -2.02 14.77
CA MET A 67 28.36 -3.09 13.89
C MET A 67 28.28 -2.65 12.42
N ALA A 68 28.01 -1.39 12.12
CA ALA A 68 27.81 -0.89 10.76
C ALA A 68 29.02 -1.13 9.84
N GLY A 69 30.24 -1.00 10.41
CA GLY A 69 31.49 -1.26 9.68
C GLY A 69 31.96 -2.72 9.64
N ARG A 70 31.36 -3.58 10.47
CA ARG A 70 31.85 -4.96 10.68
C ARG A 70 30.88 -6.06 10.26
N THR A 71 29.59 -5.73 10.18
CA THR A 71 28.53 -6.74 10.01
C THR A 71 27.86 -6.57 8.65
N LYS A 72 28.05 -7.52 7.76
CA LYS A 72 27.33 -7.61 6.48
C LYS A 72 26.76 -9.02 6.34
N TYR A 73 25.45 -9.13 6.45
CA TYR A 73 24.74 -10.38 6.20
C TYR A 73 24.06 -10.33 4.83
N CYS A 74 24.31 -11.38 4.06
CA CYS A 74 23.65 -11.65 2.80
C CYS A 74 23.48 -13.16 2.65
N THR A 75 22.52 -13.70 3.36
CA THR A 75 22.18 -15.12 3.35
C THR A 75 20.75 -15.31 2.86
N PRO A 76 20.32 -16.53 2.55
CA PRO A 76 18.93 -16.79 2.16
C PRO A 76 17.90 -16.33 3.21
N ARG A 77 18.31 -16.24 4.49
CA ARG A 77 17.38 -15.90 5.61
C ARG A 77 17.62 -14.52 6.22
N ILE A 78 18.80 -13.93 6.07
CA ILE A 78 19.14 -12.67 6.73
C ILE A 78 19.88 -11.77 5.76
N LYS A 79 19.39 -10.53 5.62
CA LYS A 79 20.09 -9.43 4.95
C LYS A 79 20.34 -8.30 5.94
N SER A 80 21.41 -7.53 5.76
CA SER A 80 21.70 -6.37 6.61
C SER A 80 21.74 -5.07 5.81
N PHE A 81 21.24 -4.00 6.42
CA PHE A 81 21.22 -2.66 5.87
C PHE A 81 21.74 -1.67 6.91
N VAL A 82 22.51 -0.70 6.48
CA VAL A 82 22.94 0.42 7.35
C VAL A 82 21.89 1.53 7.24
N ILE A 83 21.38 1.99 8.37
CA ILE A 83 20.31 2.99 8.44
C ILE A 83 20.73 4.25 9.22
N PRO A 84 20.11 5.43 8.96
CA PRO A 84 19.08 5.66 7.94
C PRO A 84 19.61 5.51 6.51
N LEU A 85 18.75 5.08 5.59
CA LEU A 85 19.14 4.97 4.17
C LEU A 85 19.40 6.36 3.60
N SER A 86 20.59 6.53 2.96
CA SER A 86 20.98 7.80 2.32
C SER A 86 20.56 7.88 0.86
N ASN A 87 20.51 6.75 0.19
CA ASN A 87 20.07 6.60 -1.20
C ASN A 87 19.39 5.24 -1.37
N TYR A 88 18.33 5.22 -2.15
CA TYR A 88 17.65 3.97 -2.48
C TYR A 88 17.02 4.05 -3.87
N SER A 89 16.65 2.90 -4.39
CA SER A 89 15.90 2.76 -5.62
C SER A 89 14.66 1.91 -5.39
N VAL A 90 13.68 2.02 -6.29
CA VAL A 90 12.43 1.27 -6.22
C VAL A 90 12.10 0.63 -7.56
N ASP A 91 11.44 -0.52 -7.50
CA ASP A 91 10.81 -1.13 -8.66
C ASP A 91 9.44 -0.48 -8.88
N THR A 92 9.35 0.43 -9.85
CA THR A 92 8.16 1.27 -10.06
C THR A 92 7.00 0.58 -10.78
N ASN A 93 7.15 -0.64 -11.30
CA ASN A 93 6.06 -1.27 -12.06
C ASN A 93 4.78 -1.53 -11.24
N SER A 94 4.93 -1.77 -9.94
CA SER A 94 3.80 -2.00 -9.04
C SER A 94 4.09 -1.55 -7.60
N PHE A 95 5.08 -0.68 -7.43
CA PHE A 95 5.50 -0.21 -6.11
C PHE A 95 4.76 1.06 -5.72
N PRO A 96 4.08 1.11 -4.57
CA PRO A 96 3.38 2.30 -4.11
C PRO A 96 4.37 3.32 -3.51
N VAL A 97 4.88 4.22 -4.36
CA VAL A 97 5.82 5.29 -3.95
C VAL A 97 5.18 6.33 -3.03
N SER A 98 3.87 6.39 -2.97
CA SER A 98 3.09 7.26 -2.08
C SER A 98 3.48 7.12 -0.59
N PHE A 99 3.92 5.95 -0.17
CA PHE A 99 4.46 5.77 1.19
C PHE A 99 5.72 6.60 1.45
N PHE A 100 6.60 6.75 0.45
CA PHE A 100 7.77 7.61 0.57
C PHE A 100 7.39 9.09 0.58
N GLU A 101 6.34 9.46 -0.14
CA GLU A 101 5.80 10.83 -0.13
C GLU A 101 5.26 11.20 1.25
N LEU A 102 4.45 10.32 1.85
CA LEU A 102 3.92 10.50 3.20
C LEU A 102 5.00 10.56 4.29
N LEU A 103 6.13 9.89 4.05
CA LEU A 103 7.28 9.90 4.97
C LEU A 103 8.28 11.04 4.72
N GLY A 104 8.16 11.78 3.60
CA GLY A 104 9.12 12.82 3.21
C GLY A 104 10.47 12.27 2.74
N LEU A 105 10.46 11.10 2.13
CA LEU A 105 11.68 10.36 1.78
C LEU A 105 12.07 10.46 0.29
N LEU A 106 11.28 11.12 -0.55
CA LEU A 106 11.57 11.21 -2.00
C LEU A 106 12.94 11.84 -2.30
N GLY A 107 13.44 12.72 -1.45
CA GLY A 107 14.78 13.34 -1.63
C GLY A 107 15.93 12.31 -1.68
N SER A 108 15.76 11.15 -1.06
CA SER A 108 16.71 10.02 -1.06
C SER A 108 16.42 8.95 -2.13
N LEU A 109 15.33 9.06 -2.87
CA LEU A 109 15.06 8.23 -4.03
C LEU A 109 15.96 8.65 -5.19
N LYS A 110 16.83 7.75 -5.66
CA LYS A 110 17.84 8.04 -6.69
C LYS A 110 17.74 7.14 -7.92
N GLY A 111 16.88 6.12 -7.89
CA GLY A 111 16.71 5.23 -9.02
C GLY A 111 15.30 4.62 -9.10
N ILE A 112 14.80 4.49 -10.32
CA ILE A 112 13.52 3.82 -10.65
C ILE A 112 13.77 2.84 -11.80
N THR A 113 12.93 1.82 -11.91
CA THR A 113 13.06 0.79 -12.96
C THR A 113 12.13 1.00 -14.14
N SER A 114 11.17 1.95 -14.04
CA SER A 114 10.21 2.28 -15.09
C SER A 114 9.69 3.71 -14.90
N GLU A 115 9.37 4.38 -16.00
CA GLU A 115 8.68 5.67 -16.00
C GLU A 115 7.18 5.54 -15.64
N MET A 116 6.69 4.30 -15.56
CA MET A 116 5.31 4.00 -15.18
C MET A 116 5.14 4.16 -13.66
N VAL A 117 5.14 5.40 -13.21
CA VAL A 117 4.98 5.76 -11.79
C VAL A 117 3.83 6.77 -11.65
N ALA A 118 2.93 6.49 -10.71
CA ALA A 118 1.77 7.34 -10.44
C ALA A 118 2.08 8.39 -9.35
N SER A 119 3.22 9.05 -9.44
CA SER A 119 3.62 10.13 -8.53
C SER A 119 4.11 11.34 -9.34
N GLU A 120 3.43 12.46 -9.15
CA GLU A 120 3.73 13.73 -9.79
C GLU A 120 5.16 14.19 -9.49
N CYS A 121 5.55 14.07 -8.21
CA CYS A 121 6.87 14.53 -7.77
C CYS A 121 8.00 13.57 -8.20
N VAL A 122 7.77 12.28 -8.28
CA VAL A 122 8.78 11.34 -8.82
C VAL A 122 8.99 11.58 -10.31
N LYS A 123 7.91 11.82 -11.07
CA LYS A 123 8.01 12.20 -12.48
C LYS A 123 8.83 13.47 -12.67
N LYS A 124 8.53 14.53 -11.92
CA LYS A 124 9.27 15.80 -11.96
C LYS A 124 10.74 15.59 -11.63
N MET A 125 11.06 14.85 -10.57
CA MET A 125 12.45 14.56 -10.19
C MET A 125 13.19 13.77 -11.28
N TYR A 126 12.51 12.87 -11.98
CA TYR A 126 13.08 12.11 -13.09
C TYR A 126 13.36 13.01 -14.29
N GLU A 127 12.41 13.84 -14.69
CA GLU A 127 12.55 14.84 -15.79
C GLU A 127 13.67 15.86 -15.52
N GLU A 128 13.85 16.26 -14.25
CA GLU A 128 14.93 17.16 -13.81
C GLU A 128 16.30 16.45 -13.67
N GLY A 129 16.37 15.13 -13.92
CA GLY A 129 17.61 14.34 -13.81
C GLY A 129 18.05 14.01 -12.38
N GLY A 130 17.18 14.21 -11.38
CA GLY A 130 17.44 13.88 -9.97
C GLY A 130 17.33 12.40 -9.65
N ILE A 131 16.70 11.60 -10.53
CA ILE A 131 16.50 10.15 -10.44
C ILE A 131 16.99 9.51 -11.73
N GLN A 132 17.74 8.39 -11.62
CA GLN A 132 18.19 7.64 -12.78
C GLN A 132 17.27 6.46 -13.11
N MET A 133 17.13 6.15 -14.40
CA MET A 133 16.51 4.91 -14.87
C MET A 133 17.46 3.74 -14.69
N ILE A 134 16.97 2.64 -14.12
CA ILE A 134 17.71 1.41 -13.86
C ILE A 134 17.25 0.32 -14.82
N ASN A 135 18.18 -0.28 -15.55
CA ASN A 135 17.90 -1.46 -16.34
C ASN A 135 17.89 -2.71 -15.43
N LYS A 136 16.71 -3.32 -15.27
CA LYS A 136 16.54 -4.54 -14.44
C LYS A 136 17.43 -5.71 -14.88
N SER A 137 17.81 -5.77 -16.15
CA SER A 137 18.67 -6.83 -16.69
C SER A 137 20.16 -6.65 -16.37
N ASP A 138 20.56 -5.50 -15.79
CA ASP A 138 21.93 -5.21 -15.41
C ASP A 138 22.09 -5.13 -13.88
N PRO A 139 22.52 -6.22 -13.22
CA PRO A 139 22.66 -6.26 -11.75
C PRO A 139 23.65 -5.22 -11.19
N GLN A 140 24.59 -4.73 -12.01
CA GLN A 140 25.59 -3.76 -11.55
C GLN A 140 24.98 -2.40 -11.27
N GLN A 141 23.88 -2.04 -11.96
CA GLN A 141 23.19 -0.77 -11.75
C GLN A 141 22.54 -0.66 -10.38
N PHE A 142 22.29 -1.78 -9.69
CA PHE A 142 21.75 -1.76 -8.33
C PHE A 142 22.80 -1.57 -7.25
N SER A 143 24.08 -1.81 -7.55
CA SER A 143 25.17 -1.79 -6.57
C SER A 143 25.40 -0.43 -5.87
N PRO A 144 25.14 0.74 -6.48
CA PRO A 144 25.33 2.03 -5.82
C PRO A 144 24.27 2.35 -4.74
N PHE A 145 23.14 1.63 -4.71
CA PHE A 145 22.06 1.91 -3.79
C PHE A 145 22.23 1.18 -2.46
N SER A 146 21.96 1.88 -1.37
CA SER A 146 21.94 1.30 -0.02
C SER A 146 20.83 0.27 0.14
N ALA A 147 19.70 0.47 -0.57
CA ALA A 147 18.63 -0.50 -0.72
C ALA A 147 17.94 -0.35 -2.09
N HIS A 148 17.41 -1.45 -2.59
CA HIS A 148 16.45 -1.49 -3.69
C HIS A 148 15.18 -2.16 -3.21
N PHE A 149 14.06 -1.43 -3.23
CA PHE A 149 12.77 -1.96 -2.80
C PHE A 149 12.03 -2.58 -3.98
N ILE A 150 11.56 -3.81 -3.77
CA ILE A 150 10.82 -4.60 -4.75
C ILE A 150 9.43 -4.94 -4.21
N SER A 151 8.43 -4.97 -5.07
CA SER A 151 7.05 -5.41 -4.76
C SER A 151 6.79 -6.86 -5.15
N ASP A 152 7.77 -7.54 -5.76
CA ASP A 152 7.72 -8.92 -6.22
C ASP A 152 8.88 -9.72 -5.62
N THR A 153 8.61 -10.93 -5.15
CA THR A 153 9.60 -11.83 -4.53
C THR A 153 10.16 -12.87 -5.50
N GLU A 154 9.63 -12.97 -6.71
CA GLU A 154 10.04 -13.95 -7.72
C GLU A 154 11.35 -13.56 -8.42
N GLN A 155 11.74 -12.28 -8.35
CA GLN A 155 12.96 -11.79 -8.98
C GLN A 155 14.23 -12.22 -8.24
N PRO A 156 15.38 -12.38 -8.96
CA PRO A 156 16.68 -12.59 -8.32
C PRO A 156 16.97 -11.48 -7.31
N GLN A 157 17.22 -11.86 -6.06
CA GLN A 157 17.36 -10.90 -4.97
C GLN A 157 18.83 -10.68 -4.62
N ALA A 158 19.38 -9.52 -4.97
CA ALA A 158 20.70 -9.10 -4.48
C ALA A 158 20.66 -8.79 -2.97
N CYS A 159 21.85 -8.61 -2.37
CA CYS A 159 22.00 -8.38 -0.93
C CYS A 159 21.29 -7.10 -0.44
N ASN A 160 21.24 -6.07 -1.28
CA ASN A 160 20.61 -4.80 -1.00
C ASN A 160 19.13 -4.74 -1.43
N PHE A 161 18.52 -5.86 -1.86
CA PHE A 161 17.09 -5.89 -2.19
C PHE A 161 16.26 -6.15 -0.93
N ALA A 162 15.21 -5.35 -0.75
CA ALA A 162 14.24 -5.50 0.33
C ALA A 162 12.82 -5.62 -0.26
N ALA A 163 12.11 -6.68 0.09
CA ALA A 163 10.74 -6.89 -0.36
C ALA A 163 9.77 -6.02 0.45
N PHE A 164 9.04 -5.16 -0.24
CA PHE A 164 7.98 -4.31 0.29
C PHE A 164 6.70 -4.64 -0.45
N VAL A 165 5.84 -5.47 0.16
CA VAL A 165 4.70 -6.10 -0.52
C VAL A 165 3.41 -5.89 0.28
N PRO A 166 2.91 -4.65 0.39
CA PRO A 166 1.63 -4.38 1.05
C PRO A 166 0.46 -5.10 0.38
N SER A 167 0.56 -5.38 -0.93
CA SER A 167 -0.45 -6.13 -1.69
C SER A 167 -0.69 -7.56 -1.18
N GLY A 168 0.24 -8.13 -0.45
CA GLY A 168 0.08 -9.45 0.18
C GLY A 168 -0.78 -9.48 1.45
N GLU A 169 -1.31 -8.35 1.88
CA GLU A 169 -2.20 -8.24 3.05
C GLU A 169 -3.68 -8.29 2.63
N ASP A 170 -4.51 -8.86 3.51
CA ASP A 170 -5.92 -9.16 3.26
C ASP A 170 -6.87 -7.97 3.49
N THR A 171 -6.44 -6.92 4.21
CA THR A 171 -7.31 -5.78 4.52
C THR A 171 -6.67 -4.42 4.20
N PRO A 172 -7.48 -3.38 3.96
CA PRO A 172 -6.97 -2.04 3.64
C PRO A 172 -6.03 -1.47 4.69
N LEU A 173 -6.37 -1.58 5.97
CA LEU A 173 -5.54 -1.07 7.08
C LEU A 173 -4.24 -1.86 7.23
N GLN A 174 -4.27 -3.18 7.01
CA GLN A 174 -3.05 -3.99 7.00
C GLN A 174 -2.08 -3.50 5.92
N ARG A 175 -2.58 -3.21 4.71
CA ARG A 175 -1.78 -2.66 3.59
C ARG A 175 -1.17 -1.30 3.94
N ALA A 176 -1.97 -0.39 4.50
CA ALA A 176 -1.52 0.95 4.86
C ALA A 176 -0.46 0.93 5.99
N GLU A 177 -0.49 -0.05 6.89
CA GLU A 177 0.47 -0.14 7.99
C GLU A 177 1.91 -0.43 7.52
N TRP A 178 2.11 -0.85 6.28
CA TRP A 178 3.45 -1.01 5.71
C TRP A 178 4.28 0.28 5.67
N ILE A 179 3.67 1.43 5.90
CA ILE A 179 4.40 2.69 6.13
C ILE A 179 5.40 2.57 7.29
N LYS A 180 5.08 1.78 8.35
CA LYS A 180 5.96 1.55 9.50
C LYS A 180 7.19 0.71 9.12
N PHE A 181 7.06 -0.18 8.12
CA PHE A 181 8.19 -0.92 7.55
C PHE A 181 9.23 0.04 6.94
N LEU A 182 8.81 0.94 6.04
CA LEU A 182 9.68 1.94 5.42
C LEU A 182 10.22 2.95 6.43
N GLY A 183 9.39 3.39 7.37
CA GLY A 183 9.79 4.28 8.46
C GLY A 183 10.97 3.74 9.26
N SER A 184 11.02 2.42 9.44
CA SER A 184 12.13 1.75 10.15
C SER A 184 13.45 1.82 9.40
N PHE A 185 13.45 1.78 8.07
CA PHE A 185 14.66 1.91 7.24
C PHE A 185 15.24 3.34 7.24
N ALA A 186 14.41 4.33 7.50
CA ALA A 186 14.80 5.74 7.44
C ALA A 186 14.91 6.42 8.82
N ASN A 187 14.69 5.70 9.93
CA ASN A 187 14.63 6.26 11.29
C ASN A 187 13.54 7.34 11.47
N VAL A 188 12.42 7.20 10.76
CA VAL A 188 11.27 8.13 10.82
C VAL A 188 10.02 7.46 11.40
N GLU A 189 10.19 6.57 12.37
CA GLU A 189 9.11 5.83 13.02
C GLU A 189 8.03 6.75 13.60
N ASP A 190 8.41 7.89 14.17
CA ASP A 190 7.46 8.86 14.70
C ASP A 190 6.52 9.37 13.61
N ARG A 191 7.07 9.72 12.44
CA ARG A 191 6.28 10.13 11.29
C ARG A 191 5.39 9.00 10.79
N ALA A 192 5.94 7.79 10.64
CA ALA A 192 5.19 6.62 10.19
C ALA A 192 4.01 6.30 11.14
N ASN A 193 4.24 6.37 12.45
CA ASN A 193 3.21 6.16 13.45
C ASN A 193 2.11 7.23 13.36
N ARG A 194 2.47 8.52 13.26
CA ARG A 194 1.47 9.61 13.14
C ARG A 194 0.62 9.48 11.90
N VAL A 195 1.25 9.23 10.73
CA VAL A 195 0.52 9.06 9.48
C VAL A 195 -0.42 7.87 9.55
N TYR A 196 0.09 6.71 10.00
CA TYR A 196 -0.75 5.52 10.12
C TYR A 196 -1.91 5.72 11.08
N SER A 197 -1.68 6.32 12.25
CA SER A 197 -2.75 6.61 13.22
C SER A 197 -3.82 7.51 12.62
N ALA A 198 -3.42 8.60 11.93
CA ALA A 198 -4.39 9.51 11.29
C ALA A 198 -5.21 8.81 10.20
N VAL A 199 -4.57 7.99 9.35
CA VAL A 199 -5.24 7.18 8.32
C VAL A 199 -6.21 6.19 8.95
N LYS A 200 -5.77 5.44 9.97
CA LYS A 200 -6.57 4.43 10.67
C LYS A 200 -7.77 5.06 11.38
N GLU A 201 -7.55 6.14 12.12
CA GLU A 201 -8.62 6.86 12.84
C GLU A 201 -9.69 7.36 11.85
N ASN A 202 -9.25 7.94 10.73
CA ASN A 202 -10.18 8.42 9.71
C ASN A 202 -10.93 7.27 9.02
N TYR A 203 -10.24 6.19 8.67
CA TYR A 203 -10.86 5.00 8.09
C TYR A 203 -11.94 4.41 9.00
N LEU A 204 -11.61 4.22 10.29
CA LEU A 204 -12.56 3.68 11.27
C LEU A 204 -13.73 4.63 11.54
N CYS A 205 -13.49 5.94 11.51
CA CYS A 205 -14.55 6.93 11.62
C CYS A 205 -15.56 6.80 10.46
N LEU A 206 -15.08 6.69 9.22
CA LEU A 206 -15.91 6.48 8.03
C LEU A 206 -16.67 5.15 8.09
N THR A 207 -16.00 4.05 8.46
CA THR A 207 -16.65 2.74 8.65
C THR A 207 -17.79 2.81 9.67
N ASN A 208 -17.57 3.49 10.79
CA ASN A 208 -18.64 3.67 11.80
C ASN A 208 -19.79 4.51 11.26
N ALA A 209 -19.51 5.58 10.51
CA ALA A 209 -20.54 6.41 9.88
C ALA A 209 -21.36 5.63 8.84
N SER A 210 -20.72 4.74 8.07
CA SER A 210 -21.41 3.90 7.08
C SER A 210 -22.34 2.87 7.70
N SER A 211 -22.01 2.35 8.88
CA SER A 211 -22.76 1.29 9.56
C SER A 211 -23.97 1.81 10.37
N THR A 212 -24.02 3.11 10.68
CA THR A 212 -25.11 3.70 11.45
C THR A 212 -26.35 3.95 10.60
N ASN A 213 -27.50 3.34 10.99
CA ASN A 213 -28.83 3.61 10.47
C ASN A 213 -29.20 3.13 9.05
N LYS A 214 -28.53 2.11 8.50
CA LYS A 214 -28.91 1.60 7.18
C LYS A 214 -29.60 0.24 7.28
N SER A 215 -30.92 0.24 7.00
CA SER A 215 -31.73 -0.98 6.87
C SER A 215 -31.52 -1.69 5.51
N PHE A 216 -31.01 -0.98 4.51
CA PHE A 216 -30.72 -1.48 3.17
C PHE A 216 -29.22 -1.42 2.89
N LYS A 217 -28.68 -2.51 2.40
CA LYS A 217 -27.28 -2.62 1.96
C LYS A 217 -27.27 -2.87 0.45
N PRO A 218 -26.71 -1.94 -0.34
CA PRO A 218 -26.55 -2.17 -1.77
C PRO A 218 -25.67 -3.38 -2.04
N ILE A 219 -26.08 -4.23 -2.99
CA ILE A 219 -25.29 -5.36 -3.48
C ILE A 219 -24.27 -4.83 -4.50
N VAL A 220 -23.00 -5.11 -4.25
CA VAL A 220 -21.88 -4.62 -5.07
C VAL A 220 -21.22 -5.77 -5.82
N ALA A 221 -21.14 -5.67 -7.13
CA ALA A 221 -20.33 -6.55 -7.96
C ALA A 221 -19.02 -5.84 -8.32
N TRP A 222 -17.91 -6.34 -7.78
CA TRP A 222 -16.58 -5.93 -8.21
C TRP A 222 -16.06 -6.98 -9.18
N MET A 223 -15.85 -6.63 -10.44
CA MET A 223 -15.67 -7.61 -11.49
C MET A 223 -14.77 -7.13 -12.64
N GLU A 224 -14.16 -8.08 -13.35
CA GLU A 224 -13.31 -7.81 -14.52
C GLU A 224 -13.67 -8.68 -15.71
N PHE A 225 -13.44 -8.16 -16.90
CA PHE A 225 -13.56 -8.87 -18.15
C PHE A 225 -12.19 -9.15 -18.78
N SER A 226 -11.92 -10.40 -19.05
CA SER A 226 -10.68 -10.83 -19.70
C SER A 226 -10.91 -12.10 -20.53
N ASN A 227 -10.40 -12.15 -21.76
CA ASN A 227 -10.48 -13.33 -22.63
C ASN A 227 -11.92 -13.87 -22.78
N GLU A 228 -12.88 -13.00 -23.07
CA GLU A 228 -14.30 -13.32 -23.20
C GLU A 228 -14.95 -13.89 -21.92
N MET A 229 -14.33 -13.72 -20.78
CA MET A 229 -14.84 -14.18 -19.49
C MET A 229 -14.98 -13.02 -18.50
N TRP A 230 -16.08 -12.99 -17.79
CA TRP A 230 -16.27 -12.18 -16.59
C TRP A 230 -15.92 -12.97 -15.35
N SER A 231 -15.25 -12.32 -14.40
CA SER A 231 -14.98 -12.85 -13.07
C SER A 231 -15.28 -11.83 -11.99
N PHE A 232 -15.90 -12.29 -10.90
CA PHE A 232 -16.03 -11.49 -9.69
C PHE A 232 -14.72 -11.52 -8.91
N THR A 233 -14.38 -10.42 -8.24
CA THR A 233 -13.16 -10.36 -7.43
C THR A 233 -13.22 -11.33 -6.26
N THR A 234 -12.10 -11.98 -5.99
CA THR A 234 -11.87 -12.79 -4.77
C THR A 234 -10.86 -12.13 -3.82
N GLU A 235 -10.41 -10.92 -4.17
CA GLU A 235 -9.43 -10.19 -3.37
C GLU A 235 -10.06 -9.65 -2.09
N LYS A 236 -9.70 -10.24 -0.97
CA LYS A 236 -10.30 -9.96 0.34
C LYS A 236 -10.32 -8.49 0.73
N TYR A 237 -9.27 -7.71 0.36
CA TYR A 237 -9.26 -6.29 0.68
C TYR A 237 -10.32 -5.49 -0.08
N LYS A 238 -10.68 -5.89 -1.31
CA LYS A 238 -11.76 -5.28 -2.09
C LYS A 238 -13.12 -5.62 -1.47
N LEU A 239 -13.32 -6.90 -1.15
CA LEU A 239 -14.53 -7.35 -0.45
C LEU A 239 -14.68 -6.63 0.90
N LYS A 240 -13.57 -6.44 1.64
CA LYS A 240 -13.56 -5.71 2.89
C LYS A 240 -13.93 -4.23 2.73
N TYR A 241 -13.49 -3.57 1.67
CA TYR A 241 -13.92 -2.20 1.37
C TYR A 241 -15.43 -2.08 1.18
N VAL A 242 -16.04 -3.03 0.46
CA VAL A 242 -17.49 -3.05 0.25
C VAL A 242 -18.23 -3.17 1.59
N GLU A 243 -17.81 -4.11 2.45
CA GLU A 243 -18.40 -4.28 3.79
C GLU A 243 -18.25 -3.02 4.64
N ASP A 244 -17.03 -2.44 4.70
CA ASP A 244 -16.72 -1.28 5.52
C ASP A 244 -17.42 0.00 5.03
N SER A 245 -17.78 0.07 3.74
CA SER A 245 -18.58 1.16 3.18
C SER A 245 -20.12 0.99 3.39
N GLY A 246 -20.54 -0.12 3.99
CA GLY A 246 -21.94 -0.43 4.27
C GLY A 246 -22.68 -1.14 3.14
N GLY A 247 -21.97 -1.67 2.15
CA GLY A 247 -22.51 -2.53 1.10
C GLY A 247 -22.48 -4.02 1.47
N GLU A 248 -22.94 -4.83 0.53
CA GLU A 248 -22.90 -6.29 0.58
C GLU A 248 -22.28 -6.81 -0.71
N ASN A 249 -21.38 -7.76 -0.60
CA ASN A 249 -20.77 -8.40 -1.77
C ASN A 249 -21.75 -9.39 -2.41
N VAL A 250 -21.61 -9.64 -3.72
CA VAL A 250 -22.31 -10.75 -4.36
C VAL A 250 -22.02 -12.04 -3.60
N ASP A 251 -23.06 -12.80 -3.27
CA ASP A 251 -22.96 -14.03 -2.47
C ASP A 251 -22.15 -15.11 -3.21
N ASP A 252 -21.06 -15.55 -2.61
CA ASP A 252 -20.17 -16.58 -3.18
C ASP A 252 -20.89 -17.90 -3.47
N SER A 253 -22.00 -18.18 -2.78
CA SER A 253 -22.77 -19.41 -2.99
C SER A 253 -23.56 -19.44 -4.29
N ILE A 254 -23.83 -18.26 -4.89
CA ILE A 254 -24.62 -18.14 -6.12
C ILE A 254 -23.78 -17.81 -7.36
N ASN A 255 -22.50 -17.54 -7.20
CA ASN A 255 -21.61 -17.29 -8.32
C ASN A 255 -20.56 -18.40 -8.47
N LYS A 256 -20.11 -18.59 -9.68
CA LYS A 256 -18.93 -19.38 -10.01
C LYS A 256 -17.76 -18.44 -10.30
N MET A 257 -16.54 -19.00 -10.39
CA MET A 257 -15.33 -18.18 -10.57
C MET A 257 -15.33 -17.33 -11.86
N THR A 258 -15.90 -17.86 -12.94
CA THR A 258 -15.88 -17.17 -14.24
C THR A 258 -17.13 -17.50 -15.06
N TYR A 259 -17.54 -16.56 -15.93
CA TYR A 259 -18.67 -16.66 -16.84
C TYR A 259 -18.21 -16.34 -18.25
N ASN A 260 -18.34 -17.30 -19.17
CA ASN A 260 -17.96 -17.11 -20.57
C ASN A 260 -19.13 -16.52 -21.37
N ILE A 261 -18.96 -15.32 -21.95
CA ILE A 261 -20.03 -14.64 -22.70
C ILE A 261 -20.39 -15.34 -24.01
N SER A 262 -19.51 -16.19 -24.54
CA SER A 262 -19.80 -17.00 -25.74
C SER A 262 -20.63 -18.25 -25.41
N ASN A 263 -20.84 -18.58 -24.13
CA ASN A 263 -21.71 -19.66 -23.68
C ASN A 263 -23.05 -19.08 -23.21
N SER A 264 -24.16 -19.47 -23.85
CA SER A 264 -25.49 -18.93 -23.54
C SER A 264 -25.92 -19.16 -22.07
N ASP A 265 -25.61 -20.33 -21.51
CA ASP A 265 -26.00 -20.67 -20.14
C ASP A 265 -25.21 -19.84 -19.12
N ASP A 266 -23.93 -19.57 -19.39
CA ASP A 266 -23.08 -18.71 -18.57
C ASP A 266 -23.54 -17.26 -18.63
N LEU A 267 -23.88 -16.78 -19.83
CA LEU A 267 -24.37 -15.42 -20.03
C LEU A 267 -25.70 -15.20 -19.31
N GLU A 268 -26.65 -16.16 -19.40
CA GLU A 268 -27.93 -16.09 -18.70
C GLU A 268 -27.72 -16.07 -17.18
N GLN A 269 -26.83 -16.91 -16.63
CA GLN A 269 -26.49 -16.91 -15.20
C GLN A 269 -25.85 -15.59 -14.77
N LEU A 270 -24.91 -15.06 -15.55
CA LEU A 270 -24.29 -13.76 -15.27
C LEU A 270 -25.35 -12.66 -15.23
N HIS A 271 -26.23 -12.58 -16.23
CA HIS A 271 -27.30 -11.59 -16.27
C HIS A 271 -28.25 -11.73 -15.09
N ALA A 272 -28.63 -12.96 -14.70
CA ALA A 272 -29.49 -13.20 -13.53
C ALA A 272 -28.86 -12.65 -12.26
N ILE A 273 -27.54 -12.82 -12.04
CA ILE A 273 -26.82 -12.25 -10.91
C ILE A 273 -26.81 -10.73 -11.03
N LEU A 274 -26.44 -10.17 -12.18
CA LEU A 274 -26.34 -8.73 -12.39
C LEU A 274 -27.69 -8.00 -12.22
N CYS A 275 -28.83 -8.67 -12.47
CA CYS A 275 -30.16 -8.13 -12.19
C CYS A 275 -30.41 -7.92 -10.68
N THR A 276 -29.61 -8.55 -9.79
CA THR A 276 -29.70 -8.35 -8.33
C THR A 276 -28.73 -7.30 -7.78
N VAL A 277 -27.84 -6.79 -8.65
CA VAL A 277 -26.73 -5.89 -8.26
C VAL A 277 -27.16 -4.44 -8.35
N ASP A 278 -26.86 -3.67 -7.32
CA ASP A 278 -27.15 -2.23 -7.23
C ASP A 278 -26.01 -1.37 -7.74
N VAL A 279 -24.76 -1.82 -7.55
CA VAL A 279 -23.54 -1.07 -7.88
C VAL A 279 -22.52 -2.00 -8.55
N ILE A 280 -21.96 -1.59 -9.67
CA ILE A 280 -20.85 -2.30 -10.31
C ILE A 280 -19.57 -1.48 -10.21
N ILE A 281 -18.47 -2.17 -9.87
CA ILE A 281 -17.11 -1.67 -9.99
C ILE A 281 -16.42 -2.52 -11.05
N ASP A 282 -16.25 -1.94 -12.23
CA ASP A 282 -15.60 -2.58 -13.38
C ASP A 282 -14.09 -2.31 -13.34
N GLU A 283 -13.30 -3.37 -13.16
CA GLU A 283 -11.85 -3.32 -13.17
C GLU A 283 -11.21 -3.88 -14.45
N THR A 284 -12.01 -4.04 -15.48
CA THR A 284 -11.55 -4.53 -16.79
C THR A 284 -10.36 -3.73 -17.28
N PHE A 285 -9.25 -4.43 -17.57
CA PHE A 285 -8.06 -3.80 -18.13
C PHE A 285 -8.36 -3.20 -19.50
N THR A 286 -7.91 -1.99 -19.72
CA THR A 286 -7.93 -1.34 -21.03
C THR A 286 -6.61 -0.62 -21.29
N SER A 287 -6.15 -0.64 -22.52
CA SER A 287 -4.98 0.14 -22.95
C SER A 287 -5.29 1.64 -23.11
N ASP A 288 -6.58 2.01 -23.17
CA ASP A 288 -7.05 3.38 -23.26
C ASP A 288 -8.16 3.63 -22.21
N PRO A 289 -7.80 3.93 -20.96
CA PRO A 289 -8.78 4.27 -19.93
C PRO A 289 -9.61 5.51 -20.26
N VAL A 290 -9.09 6.44 -21.05
CA VAL A 290 -9.81 7.67 -21.44
C VAL A 290 -10.98 7.37 -22.32
N ALA A 291 -10.80 6.47 -23.29
CA ALA A 291 -11.85 6.09 -24.24
C ALA A 291 -12.86 5.07 -23.67
N TYR A 292 -12.51 4.39 -22.55
CA TYR A 292 -13.39 3.39 -21.97
C TYR A 292 -14.62 4.04 -21.31
N ASN A 293 -15.80 3.61 -21.74
CA ASN A 293 -17.09 4.16 -21.32
C ASN A 293 -18.15 3.06 -21.13
N VAL A 294 -19.39 3.45 -20.82
CA VAL A 294 -20.51 2.54 -20.59
C VAL A 294 -20.78 1.60 -21.79
N SER A 295 -20.58 2.06 -23.03
CA SER A 295 -20.81 1.23 -24.21
C SER A 295 -19.84 0.05 -24.28
N ASN A 296 -18.59 0.22 -23.85
CA ASN A 296 -17.62 -0.87 -23.75
C ASN A 296 -18.07 -1.93 -22.75
N PHE A 297 -18.57 -1.48 -21.58
CA PHE A 297 -19.10 -2.40 -20.57
C PHE A 297 -20.31 -3.17 -21.10
N LEU A 298 -21.27 -2.50 -21.72
CA LEU A 298 -22.47 -3.13 -22.31
C LEU A 298 -22.11 -4.13 -23.41
N GLN A 299 -21.14 -3.80 -24.26
CA GLN A 299 -20.64 -4.72 -25.26
C GLN A 299 -20.00 -5.97 -24.64
N ASN A 300 -19.18 -5.78 -23.60
CA ASN A 300 -18.50 -6.88 -22.91
C ASN A 300 -19.47 -7.76 -22.10
N THR A 301 -20.61 -7.23 -21.65
CA THR A 301 -21.64 -7.99 -20.95
C THR A 301 -22.74 -8.53 -21.87
N ASN A 302 -22.74 -8.13 -23.13
CA ASN A 302 -23.79 -8.46 -24.11
C ASN A 302 -25.21 -8.09 -23.61
N ILE A 303 -25.33 -6.93 -22.91
CA ILE A 303 -26.60 -6.41 -22.38
C ILE A 303 -27.26 -5.53 -23.47
N GLU A 304 -28.45 -5.93 -23.93
CA GLU A 304 -29.27 -5.17 -24.87
C GLU A 304 -30.50 -4.53 -24.18
N ASP A 305 -31.16 -5.28 -23.30
CA ASP A 305 -32.32 -4.79 -22.54
C ASP A 305 -31.87 -4.41 -21.12
N HIS A 306 -32.05 -3.16 -20.75
CA HIS A 306 -31.62 -2.58 -19.46
C HIS A 306 -32.65 -2.71 -18.34
N SER A 307 -33.82 -3.32 -18.58
CA SER A 307 -34.99 -3.22 -17.71
C SER A 307 -34.79 -3.83 -16.30
N CYS A 308 -33.96 -4.88 -16.14
CA CYS A 308 -33.74 -5.50 -14.83
C CYS A 308 -32.47 -4.98 -14.12
N PHE A 309 -31.57 -4.27 -14.80
CA PHE A 309 -30.28 -3.90 -14.24
C PHE A 309 -30.35 -2.61 -13.44
N GLY A 310 -30.47 -2.73 -12.11
CA GLY A 310 -30.59 -1.60 -11.19
C GLY A 310 -29.40 -0.64 -11.28
N PHE A 311 -28.18 -1.13 -11.44
CA PHE A 311 -26.98 -0.32 -11.56
C PHE A 311 -26.96 0.57 -12.83
N LEU A 312 -27.62 0.16 -13.92
CA LEU A 312 -27.79 1.01 -15.12
C LEU A 312 -28.88 2.07 -14.90
N THR A 313 -30.02 1.65 -14.38
CA THR A 313 -31.14 2.56 -14.11
C THR A 313 -30.76 3.67 -13.11
N ASN A 314 -29.99 3.32 -12.07
CA ASN A 314 -29.50 4.24 -11.03
C ASN A 314 -28.18 4.92 -11.41
N GLN A 315 -27.64 4.66 -12.61
CA GLN A 315 -26.35 5.18 -13.05
C GLN A 315 -25.22 4.89 -12.03
N SER A 316 -25.10 3.66 -11.57
CA SER A 316 -24.13 3.23 -10.57
C SER A 316 -23.12 2.23 -11.12
N LEU A 317 -22.46 2.60 -12.21
CA LEU A 317 -21.39 1.85 -12.87
C LEU A 317 -20.08 2.63 -12.74
N TRP A 318 -19.14 2.09 -11.97
CA TRP A 318 -17.93 2.76 -11.54
C TRP A 318 -16.66 2.04 -12.00
N ARG A 319 -15.56 2.81 -12.10
CA ARG A 319 -14.21 2.29 -12.35
C ARG A 319 -13.22 3.00 -11.41
N TYR A 320 -12.14 2.32 -11.02
CA TYR A 320 -11.09 2.88 -10.17
C TYR A 320 -9.93 3.53 -10.96
N ASP A 321 -10.17 3.89 -12.19
CA ASP A 321 -9.22 4.52 -13.10
C ASP A 321 -9.40 6.03 -13.25
N LYS A 322 -9.95 6.70 -12.23
CA LYS A 322 -10.16 8.16 -12.28
C LYS A 322 -8.86 8.93 -12.36
N ARG A 323 -7.84 8.55 -11.59
CA ARG A 323 -6.53 9.21 -11.56
C ARG A 323 -5.52 8.37 -12.31
N ILE A 324 -5.06 8.90 -13.44
CA ILE A 324 -4.08 8.22 -14.28
C ILE A 324 -2.93 9.17 -14.63
N PRO A 325 -1.66 8.75 -14.52
CA PRO A 325 -0.56 9.42 -15.18
C PRO A 325 -0.69 9.24 -16.69
N ASN A 326 0.08 10.01 -17.46
CA ASN A 326 0.11 9.95 -18.93
C ASN A 326 0.53 8.56 -19.52
N SER A 327 0.56 7.55 -18.72
CA SER A 327 0.85 6.15 -19.02
C SER A 327 -0.29 5.28 -18.48
N ASN A 328 -0.36 4.03 -18.90
CA ASN A 328 -1.38 3.07 -18.47
C ASN A 328 -1.30 2.65 -16.98
N THR A 329 -0.63 3.43 -16.14
CA THR A 329 -0.48 3.15 -14.71
C THR A 329 -1.56 3.87 -13.92
N LEU A 330 -2.29 3.16 -13.09
CA LEU A 330 -3.34 3.73 -12.26
C LEU A 330 -2.78 4.18 -10.90
N ASP A 331 -3.21 5.35 -10.40
CA ASP A 331 -2.90 5.79 -9.04
C ASP A 331 -3.53 4.88 -7.98
N TRP A 332 -4.50 4.05 -8.37
CA TRP A 332 -5.04 2.97 -7.56
C TRP A 332 -3.97 2.07 -6.93
N TYR A 333 -2.94 1.70 -7.68
CA TYR A 333 -1.85 0.85 -7.18
C TYR A 333 -0.79 1.63 -6.39
N ASN A 334 -0.91 2.95 -6.31
CA ASN A 334 0.00 3.84 -5.59
C ASN A 334 -0.68 4.51 -4.39
N GLY A 335 -1.45 5.56 -4.63
CA GLY A 335 -2.04 6.39 -3.58
C GLY A 335 -3.11 5.67 -2.75
N ALA A 336 -3.97 4.86 -3.38
CA ALA A 336 -5.04 4.14 -2.69
C ALA A 336 -4.53 3.12 -1.65
N VAL A 337 -3.34 2.54 -1.88
CA VAL A 337 -2.75 1.57 -0.94
C VAL A 337 -2.33 2.23 0.36
N SER A 338 -1.78 3.45 0.29
CA SER A 338 -1.27 4.17 1.47
C SER A 338 -2.35 4.98 2.19
N GLN A 339 -3.44 5.32 1.50
CA GLN A 339 -4.54 6.14 2.01
C GLN A 339 -5.91 5.48 1.77
N PRO A 340 -6.20 4.34 2.41
CA PRO A 340 -7.42 3.57 2.20
C PRO A 340 -8.70 4.31 2.62
N GLN A 341 -8.61 5.33 3.47
CA GLN A 341 -9.77 6.16 3.84
C GLN A 341 -10.37 6.89 2.64
N LEU A 342 -9.55 7.23 1.63
CA LEU A 342 -10.04 7.88 0.41
C LEU A 342 -10.85 6.90 -0.46
N VAL A 343 -10.39 5.66 -0.56
CA VAL A 343 -11.13 4.59 -1.26
C VAL A 343 -12.46 4.30 -0.56
N LEU A 344 -12.44 4.27 0.78
CA LEU A 344 -13.65 4.04 1.56
C LEU A 344 -14.68 5.17 1.35
N ALA A 345 -14.22 6.42 1.33
CA ALA A 345 -15.09 7.57 1.04
C ALA A 345 -15.68 7.52 -0.38
N ASP A 346 -14.86 7.13 -1.37
CA ASP A 346 -15.32 6.94 -2.75
C ASP A 346 -16.42 5.89 -2.84
N LEU A 347 -16.25 4.76 -2.16
CA LEU A 347 -17.26 3.69 -2.11
C LEU A 347 -18.52 4.14 -1.37
N MET A 348 -18.39 4.85 -0.26
CA MET A 348 -19.55 5.40 0.45
C MET A 348 -20.38 6.31 -0.46
N GLU A 349 -19.74 7.14 -1.27
CA GLU A 349 -20.43 7.99 -2.24
C GLU A 349 -21.02 7.18 -3.41
N ALA A 350 -20.35 6.11 -3.84
CA ALA A 350 -20.88 5.23 -4.89
C ALA A 350 -22.11 4.44 -4.43
N LEU A 351 -22.12 3.96 -3.18
CA LEU A 351 -23.21 3.18 -2.61
C LEU A 351 -24.38 4.05 -2.14
N PHE A 352 -24.07 5.23 -1.60
CA PHE A 352 -25.04 6.14 -0.99
C PHE A 352 -24.76 7.57 -1.45
N PRO A 353 -25.10 7.92 -2.69
CA PRO A 353 -24.78 9.23 -3.25
C PRO A 353 -25.39 10.36 -2.42
N THR A 354 -24.54 11.12 -1.75
CA THR A 354 -24.94 12.27 -0.94
C THR A 354 -24.44 13.60 -1.51
N GLY A 355 -23.44 13.55 -2.39
CA GLY A 355 -22.68 14.70 -2.84
C GLY A 355 -21.73 15.28 -1.78
N ASN A 356 -21.56 14.59 -0.66
CA ASN A 356 -20.66 15.01 0.44
C ASN A 356 -19.20 14.68 0.16
N PHE A 357 -18.95 13.66 -0.65
CA PHE A 357 -17.60 13.22 -0.98
C PHE A 357 -17.30 13.43 -2.47
N THR A 358 -16.21 14.10 -2.75
CA THR A 358 -15.66 14.09 -4.10
C THR A 358 -14.76 12.88 -4.25
N THR A 359 -15.10 11.99 -5.18
CA THR A 359 -14.33 10.75 -5.40
C THR A 359 -12.92 11.05 -5.85
N THR A 360 -11.97 10.29 -5.31
CA THR A 360 -10.53 10.40 -5.60
C THR A 360 -10.10 9.40 -6.67
N TYR A 361 -10.40 8.13 -6.48
CA TYR A 361 -9.96 7.02 -7.34
C TYR A 361 -11.05 6.49 -8.25
N PHE A 362 -12.33 6.63 -7.83
CA PHE A 362 -13.47 6.13 -8.60
C PHE A 362 -14.06 7.20 -9.51
N ARG A 363 -14.36 6.83 -10.75
CA ARG A 363 -15.18 7.60 -11.67
C ARG A 363 -16.44 6.84 -12.06
N ASN A 364 -17.54 7.54 -12.23
CA ASN A 364 -18.81 6.99 -12.66
C ASN A 364 -18.93 7.07 -14.18
N ILE A 365 -18.73 5.94 -14.87
CA ILE A 365 -18.81 5.91 -16.33
C ILE A 365 -20.24 5.94 -16.86
N ALA A 366 -21.25 5.59 -16.04
CA ALA A 366 -22.65 5.75 -16.42
C ALA A 366 -23.10 7.22 -16.42
N LYS A 367 -22.33 8.12 -15.78
CA LYS A 367 -22.52 9.57 -15.78
C LYS A 367 -21.50 10.30 -16.66
N ASP A 368 -20.78 9.58 -17.52
CA ASP A 368 -19.75 10.12 -18.42
C ASP A 368 -18.62 10.88 -17.67
N GLU A 369 -18.31 10.49 -16.41
CA GLU A 369 -17.18 11.06 -15.71
C GLU A 369 -15.86 10.67 -16.38
N GLY A 370 -15.04 11.68 -16.67
CA GLY A 370 -13.73 11.51 -17.28
C GLY A 370 -12.64 11.11 -16.27
N VAL A 371 -11.45 10.91 -16.81
CA VAL A 371 -10.23 10.68 -16.02
C VAL A 371 -9.58 12.02 -15.62
N VAL A 372 -8.80 12.00 -14.55
CA VAL A 372 -7.99 13.13 -14.10
C VAL A 372 -6.52 12.77 -14.37
N PRO A 373 -5.85 13.46 -15.30
CA PRO A 373 -4.45 13.21 -15.59
C PRO A 373 -3.55 13.62 -14.41
N ILE A 374 -2.50 12.84 -14.16
CA ILE A 374 -1.44 13.14 -13.20
C ILE A 374 -0.17 13.45 -13.97
N GLY A 375 0.30 14.69 -13.91
CA GLY A 375 1.50 15.17 -14.57
C GLY A 375 2.55 15.71 -13.60
N SER A 376 3.78 15.88 -14.07
CA SER A 376 4.88 16.47 -13.27
C SER A 376 4.61 17.92 -12.87
N GLU A 377 3.81 18.63 -13.63
CA GLU A 377 3.35 19.99 -13.37
C GLU A 377 2.48 20.11 -12.10
N SER A 378 1.85 19.03 -11.69
CA SER A 378 1.02 18.98 -10.47
C SER A 378 1.84 18.87 -9.19
N CYS A 379 3.15 18.61 -9.28
CA CYS A 379 4.04 18.62 -8.11
C CYS A 379 4.42 20.04 -7.72
N ASP A 380 3.68 20.62 -6.79
CA ASP A 380 3.85 21.98 -6.27
C ASP A 380 4.70 22.08 -4.98
N ARG A 381 5.12 20.93 -4.43
CA ARG A 381 5.86 20.82 -3.16
C ARG A 381 7.31 20.40 -3.38
N ASN A 382 8.15 20.70 -2.38
CA ASN A 382 9.49 20.14 -2.33
C ASN A 382 9.42 18.63 -2.07
N ALA A 383 10.10 17.83 -2.89
CA ALA A 383 10.10 16.37 -2.81
C ALA A 383 10.60 15.82 -1.45
N SER A 384 11.42 16.56 -0.71
CA SER A 384 11.86 16.20 0.64
C SER A 384 10.88 16.59 1.74
N THR A 385 9.82 17.33 1.42
CA THR A 385 8.76 17.67 2.37
C THR A 385 7.75 16.54 2.41
N ALA A 386 7.47 16.02 3.62
CA ALA A 386 6.48 14.99 3.81
C ALA A 386 5.08 15.47 3.39
N MET A 387 4.36 14.65 2.66
CA MET A 387 2.95 14.87 2.34
C MET A 387 2.09 14.53 3.56
N GLU A 388 1.14 15.39 3.91
CA GLU A 388 0.17 15.03 4.96
C GLU A 388 -0.90 14.09 4.40
N PRO A 389 -1.39 13.12 5.20
CA PRO A 389 -2.51 12.28 4.79
C PRO A 389 -3.78 13.13 4.66
N THR A 390 -4.58 12.85 3.64
CA THR A 390 -5.86 13.51 3.46
C THR A 390 -6.89 12.96 4.43
N ILE A 391 -7.50 13.82 5.23
CA ILE A 391 -8.53 13.45 6.21
C ILE A 391 -9.90 13.84 5.68
N ILE A 392 -10.79 12.88 5.62
CA ILE A 392 -12.17 13.05 5.16
C ILE A 392 -13.07 13.30 6.37
N SER A 393 -13.99 14.26 6.25
CA SER A 393 -15.00 14.48 7.29
C SER A 393 -15.90 13.25 7.44
N CYS A 394 -16.13 12.83 8.68
CA CYS A 394 -17.01 11.70 9.01
C CYS A 394 -18.42 12.16 9.48
N ALA A 395 -18.71 13.45 9.42
CA ALA A 395 -19.97 14.03 9.92
C ALA A 395 -21.10 13.89 8.90
#